data_f8c5869267b3f6102f4da9c3eef93eb2
#
_entry.id   f8c5869267b3f6102f4da9c3eef93eb2
#
_cell.length_a   1.000
_cell.length_b   1.000
_cell.length_c   1.000
_cell.angle_alpha   90.00
_cell.angle_beta   90.00
_cell.angle_gamma   90.00
#
_symmetry.space_group_name_H-M   'P 1'
#
loop_
_entity.id
_entity.type
_entity.pdbx_description
1 polymer ?
#
loop_
_entity_poly.entity_id
_entity_poly.type
_entity_poly.pdbx_seq_one_letter_code
_entity_poly.pdbx_strand_id
1 'polypeptide(L)'
;QLIRHKLDLLLRTGQLLVESAADTNRIMRNMKRVAAFLGLPEEHLHIYVQYNMLMVNLSDDEHSFSKFQRCDKHGINMTTISLISKLSWKAIREDYSIEQYAEELEQIAKRPRNYTPLQVAIGTGFACGGFCIQFGCDWTAFFYASFAAAIGMYLRGLMLRKGLNNYMGIAI
;
A
#
# COMPACT_ATOMS: atom_id res chain seq x y z
N GLN A 1 -3.38 20.06 -20.42
CA GLN A 1 -2.85 20.10 -19.02
C GLN A 1 -3.77 19.37 -18.04
N LEU A 2 -5.09 19.51 -18.13
CA LEU A 2 -6.05 18.87 -17.22
C LEU A 2 -5.97 17.33 -17.23
N ILE A 3 -5.87 16.69 -18.40
CA ILE A 3 -5.76 15.24 -18.53
C ILE A 3 -4.46 14.72 -17.87
N ARG A 4 -3.36 15.41 -18.04
CA ARG A 4 -2.09 15.06 -17.40
C ARG A 4 -2.20 15.08 -15.87
N HIS A 5 -2.84 16.11 -15.33
CA HIS A 5 -3.06 16.22 -13.89
C HIS A 5 -3.95 15.09 -13.35
N LYS A 6 -5.04 14.75 -14.07
CA LYS A 6 -5.89 13.61 -13.72
C LYS A 6 -5.13 12.27 -13.72
N LEU A 7 -4.29 12.04 -14.73
CA LEU A 7 -3.45 10.83 -14.80
C LEU A 7 -2.40 10.80 -13.69
N ASP A 8 -1.81 11.95 -13.33
CA ASP A 8 -0.86 12.02 -12.21
C ASP A 8 -1.53 11.64 -10.88
N LEU A 9 -2.73 12.14 -10.66
CA LEU A 9 -3.49 11.84 -9.46
C LEU A 9 -3.89 10.36 -9.38
N LEU A 10 -4.30 9.79 -10.52
CA LEU A 10 -4.61 8.37 -10.63
C LEU A 10 -3.39 7.50 -10.35
N LEU A 11 -2.24 7.83 -10.96
CA LEU A 11 -0.97 7.15 -10.72
C LEU A 11 -0.51 7.26 -9.27
N ARG A 12 -0.65 8.44 -8.66
CA ARG A 12 -0.31 8.67 -7.26
C ARG A 12 -1.15 7.79 -6.33
N THR A 13 -2.45 7.67 -6.60
CA THR A 13 -3.34 6.78 -5.86
C THR A 13 -2.89 5.32 -5.97
N GLY A 14 -2.62 4.88 -7.19
CA GLY A 14 -2.13 3.52 -7.45
C GLY A 14 -0.77 3.25 -6.81
N GLN A 15 0.17 4.20 -6.88
CA GLN A 15 1.48 4.10 -6.24
C GLN A 15 1.36 3.84 -4.74
N LEU A 16 0.54 4.62 -4.04
CA LEU A 16 0.34 4.45 -2.61
C LEU A 16 -0.25 3.08 -2.25
N LEU A 17 -1.11 2.54 -3.10
CA LEU A 17 -1.67 1.19 -2.93
C LEU A 17 -0.62 0.10 -3.16
N VAL A 18 0.19 0.20 -4.22
CA VAL A 18 1.29 -0.75 -4.51
C VAL A 18 2.33 -0.71 -3.38
N GLU A 19 2.77 0.49 -2.98
CA GLU A 19 3.75 0.68 -1.90
C GLU A 19 3.23 0.21 -0.53
N SER A 20 1.91 0.15 -0.35
CA SER A 20 1.26 -0.38 0.86
C SER A 20 0.99 -1.89 0.80
N ALA A 21 1.48 -2.57 -0.23
CA ALA A 21 1.28 -4.00 -0.48
C ALA A 21 -0.20 -4.41 -0.59
N ALA A 22 -1.01 -3.59 -1.26
CA ALA A 22 -2.38 -3.95 -1.59
C ALA A 22 -2.41 -5.09 -2.62
N ASP A 23 -3.43 -5.94 -2.53
CA ASP A 23 -3.71 -6.95 -3.56
C ASP A 23 -4.03 -6.31 -4.91
N THR A 24 -3.57 -6.91 -6.01
CA THR A 24 -3.73 -6.40 -7.37
C THR A 24 -5.19 -6.11 -7.71
N ASN A 25 -6.12 -7.00 -7.34
CA ASN A 25 -7.55 -6.79 -7.57
C ASN A 25 -8.08 -5.56 -6.82
N ARG A 26 -7.56 -5.31 -5.62
CA ARG A 26 -7.91 -4.13 -4.83
C ARG A 26 -7.34 -2.85 -5.45
N ILE A 27 -6.11 -2.89 -5.94
CA ILE A 27 -5.49 -1.77 -6.67
C ILE A 27 -6.34 -1.42 -7.89
N MET A 28 -6.64 -2.42 -8.73
CA MET A 28 -7.44 -2.24 -9.94
C MET A 28 -8.81 -1.64 -9.65
N ARG A 29 -9.54 -2.18 -8.67
CA ARG A 29 -10.87 -1.67 -8.30
C ARG A 29 -10.83 -0.23 -7.79
N ASN A 30 -9.85 0.12 -6.98
CA ASN A 30 -9.72 1.50 -6.50
C ASN A 30 -9.32 2.46 -7.62
N MET A 31 -8.39 2.07 -8.47
CA MET A 31 -7.96 2.89 -9.60
C MET A 31 -9.10 3.12 -10.61
N LYS A 32 -9.87 2.10 -10.96
CA LYS A 32 -11.06 2.24 -11.82
C LYS A 32 -12.09 3.19 -11.22
N ARG A 33 -12.33 3.10 -9.91
CA ARG A 33 -13.23 3.99 -9.19
C ARG A 33 -12.76 5.44 -9.21
N VAL A 34 -11.47 5.66 -8.99
CA VAL A 34 -10.87 7.01 -9.06
C VAL A 34 -10.88 7.52 -10.50
N ALA A 35 -10.64 6.67 -11.50
CA ALA A 35 -10.75 7.05 -12.90
C ALA A 35 -12.17 7.51 -13.26
N ALA A 36 -13.20 6.79 -12.81
CA ALA A 36 -14.59 7.18 -12.98
C ALA A 36 -14.88 8.53 -12.30
N PHE A 37 -14.41 8.74 -11.06
CA PHE A 37 -14.50 10.05 -10.39
C PHE A 37 -13.83 11.18 -11.18
N LEU A 38 -12.66 10.93 -11.76
CA LEU A 38 -11.94 11.90 -12.58
C LEU A 38 -12.56 12.13 -13.97
N GLY A 39 -13.62 11.39 -14.32
CA GLY A 39 -14.25 11.44 -15.63
C GLY A 39 -13.36 10.90 -16.76
N LEU A 40 -12.51 9.93 -16.45
CA LEU A 40 -11.70 9.21 -17.45
C LEU A 40 -12.52 8.02 -17.98
N PRO A 41 -12.67 7.88 -19.31
CA PRO A 41 -13.44 6.78 -19.89
C PRO A 41 -12.77 5.44 -19.62
N GLU A 42 -13.49 4.50 -19.00
CA GLU A 42 -12.94 3.19 -18.63
C GLU A 42 -12.53 2.36 -19.85
N GLU A 43 -13.26 2.53 -20.96
CA GLU A 43 -13.03 1.81 -22.22
C GLU A 43 -11.66 2.11 -22.85
N HIS A 44 -11.15 3.32 -22.62
CA HIS A 44 -9.88 3.82 -23.16
C HIS A 44 -8.75 3.78 -22.14
N LEU A 45 -9.02 3.34 -20.92
CA LEU A 45 -8.07 3.35 -19.81
C LEU A 45 -7.49 1.96 -19.57
N HIS A 46 -6.19 1.81 -19.81
CA HIS A 46 -5.45 0.58 -19.53
C HIS A 46 -4.51 0.78 -18.36
N ILE A 47 -4.64 -0.07 -17.34
CA ILE A 47 -3.85 -0.02 -16.11
C ILE A 47 -3.01 -1.29 -16.01
N TYR A 48 -1.69 -1.13 -15.89
CA TYR A 48 -0.74 -2.21 -15.72
C TYR A 48 -0.05 -2.08 -14.38
N VAL A 49 -0.22 -3.10 -13.55
CA VAL A 49 0.36 -3.15 -12.20
C VAL A 49 1.47 -4.18 -12.18
N GLN A 50 2.69 -3.74 -11.87
CA GLN A 50 3.86 -4.58 -11.61
C GLN A 50 4.41 -4.31 -10.21
N TYR A 51 5.28 -5.16 -9.72
CA TYR A 51 5.83 -5.06 -8.37
C TYR A 51 6.50 -3.70 -8.07
N ASN A 52 7.27 -3.18 -9.02
CA ASN A 52 8.04 -1.94 -8.84
C ASN A 52 7.61 -0.82 -9.81
N MET A 53 6.57 -1.04 -10.59
CA MET A 53 6.13 -0.07 -11.59
C MET A 53 4.62 -0.14 -11.79
N LEU A 54 4.02 1.02 -11.88
CA LEU A 54 2.64 1.20 -12.27
C LEU A 54 2.60 1.99 -13.58
N MET A 55 1.85 1.52 -14.56
CA MET A 55 1.64 2.22 -15.81
C MET A 55 0.16 2.42 -16.04
N VAL A 56 -0.19 3.59 -16.52
CA VAL A 56 -1.53 3.94 -16.98
C VAL A 56 -1.41 4.46 -18.41
N ASN A 57 -2.19 3.87 -19.28
CA ASN A 57 -2.34 4.32 -20.66
C ASN A 57 -3.80 4.76 -20.86
N LEU A 58 -3.97 5.95 -21.39
CA LEU A 58 -5.24 6.46 -21.89
C LEU A 58 -5.11 6.62 -23.39
N SER A 59 -5.78 5.77 -24.16
CA SER A 59 -5.76 5.83 -25.62
C SER A 59 -7.13 6.17 -26.16
N ASP A 60 -7.16 7.14 -27.06
CA ASP A 60 -8.29 7.49 -27.90
C ASP A 60 -7.93 7.16 -29.34
N ASP A 61 -8.88 7.20 -30.27
CA ASP A 61 -8.68 6.84 -31.69
C ASP A 61 -7.54 7.62 -32.37
N GLU A 62 -7.27 8.84 -31.90
CA GLU A 62 -6.23 9.71 -32.46
C GLU A 62 -4.99 9.89 -31.58
N HIS A 63 -5.10 9.68 -30.26
CA HIS A 63 -4.04 9.98 -29.30
C HIS A 63 -3.89 8.88 -28.25
N SER A 64 -2.64 8.62 -27.86
CA SER A 64 -2.32 7.72 -26.76
C SER A 64 -1.41 8.41 -25.76
N PHE A 65 -1.87 8.49 -24.50
CA PHE A 65 -1.11 9.06 -23.39
C PHE A 65 -0.73 7.96 -22.43
N SER A 66 0.54 7.61 -22.40
CA SER A 66 1.08 6.66 -21.43
C SER A 66 1.86 7.39 -20.35
N LYS A 67 1.59 7.05 -19.11
CA LYS A 67 2.38 7.48 -17.95
C LYS A 67 2.71 6.29 -17.09
N PHE A 68 3.91 6.30 -16.52
CA PHE A 68 4.36 5.28 -15.59
C PHE A 68 4.94 5.93 -14.33
N GLN A 69 4.78 5.22 -13.24
CA GLN A 69 5.27 5.63 -11.93
C GLN A 69 6.05 4.48 -11.32
N ARG A 70 7.28 4.75 -10.89
CA ARG A 70 8.08 3.80 -10.15
C ARG A 70 7.62 3.71 -8.70
N CYS A 71 7.55 2.49 -8.17
CA CYS A 71 7.16 2.18 -6.80
C CYS A 71 8.36 1.53 -6.10
N ASP A 72 9.09 2.32 -5.30
CA ASP A 72 10.35 1.85 -4.69
C ASP A 72 10.18 1.42 -3.23
N LYS A 73 9.11 1.88 -2.58
CA LYS A 73 8.84 1.59 -1.17
C LYS A 73 7.81 0.49 -1.07
N HIS A 74 8.17 -0.61 -0.43
CA HIS A 74 7.24 -1.70 -0.19
C HIS A 74 7.13 -1.98 1.31
N GLY A 75 5.91 -1.96 1.81
CA GLY A 75 5.64 -2.28 3.20
C GLY A 75 4.15 -2.39 3.46
N ILE A 76 3.74 -3.42 4.17
CA ILE A 76 2.34 -3.66 4.49
C ILE A 76 1.79 -2.49 5.32
N ASN A 77 0.79 -1.78 4.78
CA ASN A 77 0.08 -0.71 5.47
C ASN A 77 -1.43 -0.78 5.19
N MET A 78 -2.12 -1.62 5.95
CA MET A 78 -3.57 -1.82 5.80
C MET A 78 -4.38 -0.55 6.08
N THR A 79 -3.86 0.35 6.91
CA THR A 79 -4.51 1.64 7.21
C THR A 79 -4.55 2.52 5.97
N THR A 80 -3.42 2.68 5.27
CA THR A 80 -3.37 3.45 4.02
C THR A 80 -4.30 2.86 2.95
N ILE A 81 -4.30 1.54 2.79
CA ILE A 81 -5.19 0.84 1.85
C ILE A 81 -6.67 1.14 2.16
N SER A 82 -7.05 1.06 3.44
CA SER A 82 -8.42 1.32 3.88
C SER A 82 -8.82 2.78 3.70
N LEU A 83 -7.93 3.72 4.00
CA LEU A 83 -8.19 5.15 3.85
C LEU A 83 -8.35 5.54 2.37
N ILE A 84 -7.49 5.05 1.48
CA ILE A 84 -7.61 5.29 0.04
C ILE A 84 -8.93 4.69 -0.50
N SER A 85 -9.29 3.49 -0.05
CA SER A 85 -10.56 2.90 -0.45
C SER A 85 -11.77 3.72 0.03
N LYS A 86 -11.73 4.23 1.26
CA LYS A 86 -12.78 5.14 1.78
C LYS A 86 -12.81 6.46 1.02
N LEU A 87 -11.64 7.06 0.76
CA LEU A 87 -11.52 8.29 0.01
C LEU A 87 -12.09 8.16 -1.41
N SER A 88 -11.80 7.06 -2.11
CA SER A 88 -12.33 6.82 -3.45
C SER A 88 -13.86 6.69 -3.49
N TRP A 89 -14.48 6.13 -2.45
CA TRP A 89 -15.94 6.11 -2.30
C TRP A 89 -16.52 7.48 -1.94
N LYS A 90 -15.86 8.17 -1.02
CA LYS A 90 -16.29 9.48 -0.53
C LYS A 90 -16.27 10.51 -1.66
N ALA A 91 -15.22 10.49 -2.50
CA ALA A 91 -15.09 11.38 -3.63
C ALA A 91 -16.27 11.29 -4.62
N ILE A 92 -16.78 10.06 -4.87
CA ILE A 92 -17.95 9.86 -5.74
C ILE A 92 -19.25 10.28 -5.06
N ARG A 93 -19.39 10.02 -3.75
CA ARG A 93 -20.66 10.25 -3.03
C ARG A 93 -20.89 11.72 -2.69
N GLU A 94 -19.84 12.47 -2.44
CA GLU A 94 -19.87 13.84 -1.94
C GLU A 94 -19.42 14.86 -3.00
N ASP A 95 -19.34 14.47 -4.27
CA ASP A 95 -18.94 15.33 -5.41
C ASP A 95 -17.70 16.18 -5.12
N TYR A 96 -16.61 15.51 -4.67
CA TYR A 96 -15.35 16.19 -4.37
C TYR A 96 -14.78 16.93 -5.58
N SER A 97 -14.14 18.06 -5.32
CA SER A 97 -13.26 18.64 -6.33
C SER A 97 -11.97 17.83 -6.49
N ILE A 98 -11.32 17.95 -7.63
CA ILE A 98 -10.05 17.26 -7.91
C ILE A 98 -8.98 17.70 -6.89
N GLU A 99 -8.99 18.97 -6.51
CA GLU A 99 -8.08 19.57 -5.55
C GLU A 99 -8.30 19.00 -4.13
N GLN A 100 -9.54 18.88 -3.69
CA GLN A 100 -9.89 18.28 -2.40
C GLN A 100 -9.44 16.82 -2.34
N TYR A 101 -9.66 16.05 -3.41
CA TYR A 101 -9.18 14.67 -3.48
C TYR A 101 -7.65 14.59 -3.40
N ALA A 102 -6.94 15.46 -4.13
CA ALA A 102 -5.48 15.51 -4.12
C ALA A 102 -4.94 15.85 -2.72
N GLU A 103 -5.56 16.79 -2.03
CA GLU A 103 -5.15 17.19 -0.68
C GLU A 103 -5.35 16.07 0.33
N GLU A 104 -6.53 15.44 0.37
CA GLU A 104 -6.80 14.31 1.26
C GLU A 104 -5.87 13.11 0.94
N LEU A 105 -5.58 12.85 -0.33
CA LEU A 105 -4.65 11.81 -0.74
C LEU A 105 -3.22 12.04 -0.21
N GLU A 106 -2.74 13.29 -0.29
CA GLU A 106 -1.42 13.65 0.26
C GLU A 106 -1.38 13.64 1.79
N GLN A 107 -2.48 13.95 2.45
CA GLN A 107 -2.60 13.78 3.91
C GLN A 107 -2.48 12.29 4.30
N ILE A 108 -3.12 11.39 3.54
CA ILE A 108 -2.99 9.95 3.74
C ILE A 108 -1.54 9.48 3.49
N ALA A 109 -0.89 10.00 2.44
CA ALA A 109 0.48 9.67 2.08
C ALA A 109 1.50 10.08 3.17
N LYS A 110 1.29 11.22 3.81
CA LYS A 110 2.15 11.77 4.86
C LYS A 110 1.88 11.20 6.25
N ARG A 111 0.82 10.40 6.40
CA ARG A 111 0.43 9.87 7.70
C ARG A 111 1.52 8.98 8.29
N PRO A 112 1.95 9.22 9.54
CA PRO A 112 2.93 8.37 10.21
C PRO A 112 2.37 6.96 10.43
N ARG A 113 3.27 5.98 10.56
CA ARG A 113 2.87 4.60 10.90
C ARG A 113 2.16 4.58 12.25
N ASN A 114 1.06 3.83 12.35
CA ASN A 114 0.23 3.76 13.55
C ASN A 114 0.92 3.07 14.74
N TYR A 115 1.95 2.25 14.49
CA TYR A 115 2.60 1.44 15.51
C TYR A 115 4.11 1.69 15.54
N THR A 116 4.65 1.72 16.76
CA THR A 116 6.10 1.76 16.96
C THR A 116 6.70 0.39 16.63
N PRO A 117 8.01 0.33 16.27
CA PRO A 117 8.67 -0.96 16.00
C PRO A 117 8.60 -1.94 17.17
N LEU A 118 8.61 -1.43 18.40
CA LEU A 118 8.48 -2.24 19.59
C LEU A 118 7.07 -2.87 19.70
N GLN A 119 6.02 -2.10 19.44
CA GLN A 119 4.63 -2.62 19.44
C GLN A 119 4.45 -3.70 18.37
N VAL A 120 5.04 -3.50 17.18
CA VAL A 120 5.02 -4.50 16.11
C VAL A 120 5.76 -5.76 16.53
N ALA A 121 6.94 -5.64 17.16
CA ALA A 121 7.73 -6.78 17.63
C ALA A 121 6.98 -7.59 18.68
N ILE A 122 6.38 -6.94 19.67
CA ILE A 122 5.58 -7.60 20.73
C ILE A 122 4.37 -8.30 20.12
N GLY A 123 3.61 -7.62 19.23
CA GLY A 123 2.47 -8.22 18.55
C GLY A 123 2.84 -9.44 17.72
N THR A 124 3.95 -9.38 17.00
CA THR A 124 4.48 -10.53 16.23
C THR A 124 4.87 -11.69 17.15
N GLY A 125 5.52 -11.39 18.28
CA GLY A 125 5.87 -12.40 19.28
C GLY A 125 4.62 -13.16 19.75
N PHE A 126 3.59 -12.45 20.19
CA PHE A 126 2.33 -13.08 20.63
C PHE A 126 1.64 -13.87 19.51
N ALA A 127 1.65 -13.36 18.27
CA ALA A 127 1.08 -14.08 17.15
C ALA A 127 1.81 -15.40 16.88
N CYS A 128 3.15 -15.41 16.86
CA CYS A 128 3.95 -16.62 16.67
C CYS A 128 3.76 -17.62 17.80
N GLY A 129 3.73 -17.15 19.05
CA GLY A 129 3.42 -18.02 20.19
C GLY A 129 2.01 -18.63 20.12
N GLY A 130 1.02 -17.84 19.73
CA GLY A 130 -0.36 -18.32 19.54
C GLY A 130 -0.45 -19.43 18.48
N PHE A 131 0.31 -19.32 17.39
CA PHE A 131 0.42 -20.38 16.40
C PHE A 131 1.06 -21.66 16.98
N CYS A 132 2.09 -21.55 17.82
CA CYS A 132 2.67 -22.72 18.50
C CYS A 132 1.63 -23.49 19.29
N ILE A 133 0.80 -22.82 20.08
CA ILE A 133 -0.29 -23.47 20.82
C ILE A 133 -1.31 -24.12 19.87
N GLN A 134 -1.67 -23.46 18.79
CA GLN A 134 -2.61 -24.00 17.80
C GLN A 134 -2.09 -25.27 17.13
N PHE A 135 -0.78 -25.39 16.96
CA PHE A 135 -0.11 -26.60 16.46
C PHE A 135 0.17 -27.67 17.53
N GLY A 136 -0.32 -27.50 18.75
CA GLY A 136 -0.22 -28.48 19.81
C GLY A 136 1.09 -28.44 20.60
N CYS A 137 1.82 -27.33 20.54
CA CYS A 137 3.03 -27.15 21.33
C CYS A 137 2.72 -26.77 22.79
N ASP A 138 3.70 -27.05 23.69
CA ASP A 138 3.60 -26.72 25.10
C ASP A 138 3.70 -25.20 25.39
N TRP A 139 3.28 -24.80 26.57
CA TRP A 139 3.44 -23.43 27.07
C TRP A 139 4.90 -22.96 27.11
N THR A 140 5.84 -23.85 27.34
CA THR A 140 7.27 -23.54 27.24
C THR A 140 7.66 -23.14 25.83
N ALA A 141 7.20 -23.84 24.80
CA ALA A 141 7.42 -23.51 23.41
C ALA A 141 6.78 -22.18 23.01
N PHE A 142 5.58 -21.86 23.55
CA PHE A 142 4.95 -20.57 23.39
C PHE A 142 5.87 -19.41 23.79
N PHE A 143 6.46 -19.47 24.99
CA PHE A 143 7.33 -18.40 25.48
C PHE A 143 8.60 -18.26 24.63
N TYR A 144 9.27 -19.39 24.29
CA TYR A 144 10.46 -19.34 23.44
C TYR A 144 10.17 -18.81 22.05
N ALA A 145 9.11 -19.26 21.40
CA ALA A 145 8.71 -18.81 20.07
C ALA A 145 8.32 -17.32 20.08
N SER A 146 7.56 -16.89 21.08
CA SER A 146 7.16 -15.48 21.24
C SER A 146 8.37 -14.57 21.39
N PHE A 147 9.32 -14.96 22.25
CA PHE A 147 10.51 -14.17 22.55
C PHE A 147 11.46 -14.10 21.34
N ALA A 148 11.73 -15.25 20.71
CA ALA A 148 12.56 -15.32 19.49
C ALA A 148 11.98 -14.50 18.35
N ALA A 149 10.66 -14.60 18.10
CA ALA A 149 9.99 -13.84 17.06
C ALA A 149 10.00 -12.33 17.35
N ALA A 150 9.80 -11.92 18.61
CA ALA A 150 9.85 -10.51 19.00
C ALA A 150 11.25 -9.92 18.78
N ILE A 151 12.31 -10.62 19.18
CA ILE A 151 13.71 -10.21 18.97
C ILE A 151 14.01 -10.11 17.46
N GLY A 152 13.70 -11.14 16.70
CA GLY A 152 13.93 -11.17 15.25
C GLY A 152 13.25 -10.00 14.54
N MET A 153 11.98 -9.71 14.86
CA MET A 153 11.25 -8.60 14.29
C MET A 153 11.82 -7.23 14.70
N TYR A 154 12.26 -7.11 15.95
CA TYR A 154 12.88 -5.87 16.42
C TYR A 154 14.24 -5.61 15.73
N LEU A 155 15.10 -6.62 15.62
CA LEU A 155 16.38 -6.54 14.91
C LEU A 155 16.18 -6.21 13.44
N ARG A 156 15.23 -6.87 12.77
CA ARG A 156 14.85 -6.54 11.40
C ARG A 156 14.44 -5.07 11.26
N GLY A 157 13.65 -4.58 12.19
CA GLY A 157 13.24 -3.17 12.20
C GLY A 157 14.41 -2.20 12.32
N LEU A 158 15.41 -2.53 13.15
CA LEU A 158 16.63 -1.73 13.29
C LEU A 158 17.49 -1.77 12.01
N MET A 159 17.64 -2.93 11.38
CA MET A 159 18.42 -3.09 10.15
C MET A 159 17.82 -2.31 8.98
N LEU A 160 16.51 -2.35 8.81
CA LEU A 160 15.80 -1.57 7.80
C LEU A 160 15.96 -0.06 8.00
N ARG A 161 16.00 0.41 9.25
CA ARG A 161 16.28 1.83 9.58
C ARG A 161 17.71 2.25 9.20
N LYS A 162 18.68 1.34 9.24
CA LYS A 162 20.08 1.57 8.83
C LYS A 162 20.26 1.51 7.31
N GLY A 163 19.19 1.35 6.52
CA GLY A 163 19.24 1.33 5.07
C GLY A 163 19.71 0.01 4.45
N LEU A 164 19.76 -1.07 5.23
CA LEU A 164 20.06 -2.40 4.71
C LEU A 164 18.94 -2.93 3.84
N ASN A 165 19.28 -3.73 2.84
CA ASN A 165 18.32 -4.30 1.91
C ASN A 165 17.31 -5.19 2.64
N ASN A 166 16.03 -5.09 2.24
CA ASN A 166 14.94 -5.86 2.85
C ASN A 166 15.18 -7.38 2.86
N TYR A 167 15.85 -7.88 1.82
CA TYR A 167 16.20 -9.31 1.70
C TYR A 167 17.22 -9.77 2.75
N MET A 168 18.17 -8.92 3.13
CA MET A 168 19.13 -9.23 4.21
C MET A 168 18.42 -9.30 5.56
N GLY A 169 17.39 -8.48 5.78
CA GLY A 169 16.58 -8.51 7.00
C GLY A 169 15.63 -9.72 7.13
N ILE A 170 15.44 -10.48 6.05
CA ILE A 170 14.64 -11.72 6.06
C ILE A 170 15.54 -12.95 6.31
N ALA A 171 16.81 -12.88 5.90
CA ALA A 171 17.77 -13.99 6.00
C ALA A 171 18.37 -14.19 7.42
N ILE A 172 18.08 -13.31 8.37
CA ILE A 172 18.50 -13.36 9.78
C ILE A 172 17.33 -13.77 10.67
#